data_2e6a2b0518172b754e3659040bd29156
#
_entry.id   2e6a2b0518172b754e3659040bd29156
#
_cell.length_a   1.000
_cell.length_b   1.000
_cell.length_c   1.000
_cell.angle_alpha   90.00
_cell.angle_beta   90.00
_cell.angle_gamma   90.00
#
_symmetry.space_group_name_H-M   'P 1'
#
loop_
_entity.id
_entity.type
_entity.pdbx_description
1 polymer ?
#
loop_
_entity_poly.entity_id
_entity_poly.type
_entity_poly.pdbx_seq_one_letter_code
_entity_poly.pdbx_strand_id
1 'polypeptide(L)'
;MFSFVERKTLKLAMIMATILVMLSGAAPAFASEAELVLPDLTSVSFFGMTGWTILFLGIFVCLAGAVFGMVFYKQLRDMPVHSSMLEVSELIYETCKTYLQTQGKFIMLLWVFIASIMVVYFGWLRHFSIDRVLLIIFFSLVGIAGSYGVAWFGIRINTFANSRTAFAALKGKPFPTYAIPLKAGISIGTLLISVELVIMLAILLFVPGEYAGPCFIGFAIGESLGAAALRIAGGIFTKIADIGSDLMKIVFDVKEDDARNPGVIADCTGDNAG
;
A
#
# COMPACT_ATOMS: atom_id res chain seq x y z
N MET A 1 -44.80 -14.66 -24.68
CA MET A 1 -44.45 -13.56 -23.76
C MET A 1 -44.09 -14.21 -22.41
N PHE A 2 -42.83 -14.49 -22.17
CA PHE A 2 -42.38 -15.14 -20.93
C PHE A 2 -42.68 -14.23 -19.74
N SER A 3 -43.18 -14.81 -18.64
CA SER A 3 -43.52 -14.08 -17.44
C SER A 3 -42.24 -13.49 -16.81
N PHE A 4 -42.37 -12.41 -16.03
CA PHE A 4 -41.24 -11.74 -15.35
C PHE A 4 -40.48 -12.70 -14.40
N VAL A 5 -41.17 -13.70 -13.88
CA VAL A 5 -40.63 -14.75 -13.00
C VAL A 5 -39.73 -15.72 -13.80
N GLU A 6 -40.18 -16.14 -15.00
CA GLU A 6 -39.39 -17.04 -15.86
C GLU A 6 -38.08 -16.39 -16.33
N ARG A 7 -38.08 -15.06 -16.58
CA ARG A 7 -36.86 -14.35 -16.94
C ARG A 7 -35.87 -14.26 -15.78
N LYS A 8 -36.35 -14.15 -14.54
CA LYS A 8 -35.45 -14.14 -13.34
C LYS A 8 -34.88 -15.54 -13.07
N THR A 9 -35.68 -16.59 -13.18
CA THR A 9 -35.21 -17.96 -12.99
C THR A 9 -34.22 -18.37 -14.07
N LEU A 10 -34.44 -17.97 -15.34
CA LEU A 10 -33.51 -18.23 -16.43
C LEU A 10 -32.17 -17.50 -16.22
N LYS A 11 -32.20 -16.23 -15.79
CA LYS A 11 -30.97 -15.50 -15.46
C LYS A 11 -30.20 -16.13 -14.30
N LEU A 12 -30.90 -16.56 -13.25
CA LEU A 12 -30.28 -17.23 -12.11
C LEU A 12 -29.67 -18.57 -12.52
N ALA A 13 -30.36 -19.35 -13.34
CA ALA A 13 -29.87 -20.61 -13.89
C ALA A 13 -28.64 -20.40 -14.78
N MET A 14 -28.63 -19.35 -15.61
CA MET A 14 -27.46 -19.00 -16.43
C MET A 14 -26.27 -18.58 -15.56
N ILE A 15 -26.47 -17.77 -14.52
CA ILE A 15 -25.41 -17.38 -13.59
C ILE A 15 -24.84 -18.60 -12.85
N MET A 16 -25.73 -19.48 -12.35
CA MET A 16 -25.30 -20.72 -11.70
C MET A 16 -24.55 -21.65 -12.66
N ALA A 17 -25.02 -21.79 -13.91
CA ALA A 17 -24.33 -22.57 -14.92
C ALA A 17 -22.94 -21.97 -15.26
N THR A 18 -22.83 -20.65 -15.37
CA THR A 18 -21.55 -19.96 -15.61
C THR A 18 -20.59 -20.17 -14.43
N ILE A 19 -21.06 -20.06 -13.20
CA ILE A 19 -20.27 -20.34 -12.00
C ILE A 19 -19.83 -21.81 -11.96
N LEU A 20 -20.73 -22.73 -12.31
CA LEU A 20 -20.43 -24.18 -12.35
C LEU A 20 -19.39 -24.50 -13.45
N VAL A 21 -19.47 -23.86 -14.62
CA VAL A 21 -18.50 -23.98 -15.70
C VAL A 21 -17.15 -23.37 -15.29
N MET A 22 -17.16 -22.24 -14.62
CA MET A 22 -15.92 -21.63 -14.09
C MET A 22 -15.29 -22.51 -13.01
N LEU A 23 -16.07 -23.15 -12.14
CA LEU A 23 -15.58 -24.07 -11.10
C LEU A 23 -15.11 -25.41 -11.69
N SER A 24 -15.75 -25.91 -12.75
CA SER A 24 -15.36 -27.17 -13.42
C SER A 24 -14.19 -26.99 -14.39
N GLY A 25 -13.99 -25.79 -14.93
CA GLY A 25 -12.88 -25.46 -15.81
C GLY A 25 -11.59 -25.07 -15.07
N ALA A 26 -11.62 -24.99 -13.74
CA ALA A 26 -10.43 -24.91 -12.92
C ALA A 26 -9.75 -26.28 -12.92
N ALA A 27 -8.99 -26.60 -13.99
CA ALA A 27 -7.95 -27.58 -13.88
C ALA A 27 -7.14 -27.18 -12.63
N PRO A 28 -6.79 -28.13 -11.73
CA PRO A 28 -5.94 -27.78 -10.61
C PRO A 28 -4.67 -27.17 -11.20
N ALA A 29 -4.52 -25.86 -11.03
CA ALA A 29 -3.26 -25.21 -11.30
C ALA A 29 -2.30 -25.77 -10.24
N PHE A 30 -1.55 -26.81 -10.60
CA PHE A 30 -0.54 -27.46 -9.75
C PHE A 30 0.66 -26.55 -9.45
N ALA A 31 0.66 -25.33 -9.95
CA ALA A 31 1.64 -24.30 -9.62
C ALA A 31 1.06 -23.36 -8.55
N SER A 32 0.94 -23.84 -7.32
CA SER A 32 0.75 -22.95 -6.18
C SER A 32 2.11 -22.25 -5.92
N GLU A 33 2.12 -20.93 -5.82
CA GLU A 33 3.31 -20.16 -5.42
C GLU A 33 3.93 -20.70 -4.11
N ALA A 34 3.13 -21.35 -3.27
CA ALA A 34 3.56 -22.03 -2.05
C ALA A 34 4.52 -23.21 -2.29
N GLU A 35 4.47 -23.81 -3.46
CA GLU A 35 5.33 -24.95 -3.88
C GLU A 35 6.46 -24.50 -4.79
N LEU A 36 6.66 -23.20 -4.97
CA LEU A 36 7.74 -22.64 -5.75
C LEU A 36 9.09 -23.03 -5.13
N VAL A 37 9.86 -23.80 -5.86
CA VAL A 37 11.25 -24.11 -5.54
C VAL A 37 12.13 -23.33 -6.51
N LEU A 38 12.96 -22.45 -5.98
CA LEU A 38 13.88 -21.68 -6.80
C LEU A 38 15.01 -22.59 -7.29
N PRO A 39 15.35 -22.53 -8.59
CA PRO A 39 16.55 -23.20 -9.11
C PRO A 39 17.80 -22.54 -8.51
N ASP A 40 18.92 -23.26 -8.60
CA ASP A 40 20.22 -22.69 -8.21
C ASP A 40 20.59 -21.51 -9.13
N LEU A 41 20.56 -20.30 -8.56
CA LEU A 41 20.86 -19.05 -9.25
C LEU A 41 22.32 -18.95 -9.74
N THR A 42 23.20 -19.83 -9.27
CA THR A 42 24.60 -19.88 -9.70
C THR A 42 24.80 -20.77 -10.92
N SER A 43 23.84 -21.66 -11.24
CA SER A 43 23.93 -22.63 -12.34
C SER A 43 23.78 -22.02 -13.73
N VAL A 44 23.16 -20.83 -13.83
CA VAL A 44 22.91 -20.15 -15.10
C VAL A 44 23.71 -18.85 -15.16
N SER A 45 24.37 -18.60 -16.27
CA SER A 45 25.11 -17.35 -16.50
C SER A 45 24.52 -16.57 -17.67
N PHE A 46 24.36 -15.25 -17.48
CA PHE A 46 23.93 -14.26 -18.49
C PHE A 46 25.02 -13.21 -18.64
N PHE A 47 25.48 -12.94 -19.85
CA PHE A 47 26.56 -11.98 -20.13
C PHE A 47 27.82 -12.19 -19.27
N GLY A 48 28.17 -13.45 -18.95
CA GLY A 48 29.34 -13.79 -18.14
C GLY A 48 29.16 -13.59 -16.61
N MET A 49 27.97 -13.24 -16.15
CA MET A 49 27.63 -13.11 -14.74
C MET A 49 26.62 -14.17 -14.33
N THR A 50 26.72 -14.70 -13.11
CA THR A 50 25.73 -15.64 -12.58
C THR A 50 24.42 -14.92 -12.26
N GLY A 51 23.28 -15.63 -12.27
CA GLY A 51 21.98 -15.08 -11.87
C GLY A 51 22.04 -14.46 -10.47
N TRP A 52 22.75 -15.08 -9.53
CA TRP A 52 22.96 -14.54 -8.18
C TRP A 52 23.65 -13.16 -8.22
N THR A 53 24.71 -13.00 -9.02
CA THR A 53 25.44 -11.73 -9.14
C THR A 53 24.55 -10.63 -9.71
N ILE A 54 23.74 -10.95 -10.73
CA ILE A 54 22.82 -9.97 -11.35
C ILE A 54 21.78 -9.50 -10.35
N LEU A 55 21.16 -10.40 -9.59
CA LEU A 55 20.18 -10.06 -8.56
C LEU A 55 20.82 -9.27 -7.42
N PHE A 56 22.04 -9.62 -7.02
CA PHE A 56 22.78 -8.87 -6.01
C PHE A 56 23.07 -7.42 -6.45
N LEU A 57 23.45 -7.23 -7.72
CA LEU A 57 23.57 -5.89 -8.30
C LEU A 57 22.23 -5.13 -8.32
N GLY A 58 21.12 -5.84 -8.46
CA GLY A 58 19.77 -5.28 -8.33
C GLY A 58 19.52 -4.56 -7.00
N ILE A 59 20.12 -5.06 -5.90
CA ILE A 59 20.02 -4.39 -4.59
C ILE A 59 20.62 -2.98 -4.65
N PHE A 60 21.75 -2.79 -5.32
CA PHE A 60 22.35 -1.45 -5.47
C PHE A 60 21.48 -0.51 -6.29
N VAL A 61 20.78 -1.02 -7.31
CA VAL A 61 19.81 -0.23 -8.08
C VAL A 61 18.64 0.20 -7.19
N CYS A 62 18.11 -0.70 -6.37
CA CYS A 62 17.05 -0.38 -5.42
C CYS A 62 17.51 0.64 -4.37
N LEU A 63 18.72 0.49 -3.83
CA LEU A 63 19.29 1.47 -2.89
C LEU A 63 19.47 2.84 -3.55
N ALA A 64 19.92 2.90 -4.80
CA ALA A 64 20.00 4.13 -5.56
C ALA A 64 18.62 4.77 -5.76
N GLY A 65 17.57 3.96 -6.03
CA GLY A 65 16.18 4.42 -6.10
C GLY A 65 15.67 4.99 -4.77
N ALA A 66 15.96 4.32 -3.66
CA ALA A 66 15.62 4.82 -2.33
C ALA A 66 16.32 6.14 -2.01
N VAL A 67 17.63 6.26 -2.31
CA VAL A 67 18.39 7.50 -2.16
C VAL A 67 17.80 8.60 -3.03
N PHE A 68 17.44 8.31 -4.27
CA PHE A 68 16.79 9.26 -5.17
C PHE A 68 15.48 9.80 -4.59
N GLY A 69 14.62 8.92 -4.05
CA GLY A 69 13.40 9.33 -3.34
C GLY A 69 13.70 10.24 -2.14
N MET A 70 14.71 9.89 -1.34
CA MET A 70 15.13 10.69 -0.19
C MET A 70 15.72 12.06 -0.58
N VAL A 71 16.35 12.18 -1.73
CA VAL A 71 16.82 13.47 -2.26
C VAL A 71 15.65 14.42 -2.54
N PHE A 72 14.57 13.93 -3.18
CA PHE A 72 13.37 14.74 -3.39
C PHE A 72 12.68 15.11 -2.07
N TYR A 73 12.60 14.18 -1.14
CA TYR A 73 12.09 14.46 0.20
C TYR A 73 12.84 15.64 0.85
N LYS A 74 14.18 15.60 0.84
CA LYS A 74 15.01 16.68 1.38
C LYS A 74 14.80 17.99 0.64
N GLN A 75 14.76 17.96 -0.69
CA GLN A 75 14.48 19.14 -1.50
C GLN A 75 13.14 19.79 -1.14
N LEU A 76 12.08 18.99 -0.99
CA LEU A 76 10.76 19.51 -0.64
C LEU A 76 10.72 20.05 0.79
N ARG A 77 11.31 19.33 1.74
CA ARG A 77 11.37 19.77 3.13
C ARG A 77 12.07 21.14 3.27
N ASP A 78 13.16 21.33 2.55
CA ASP A 78 14.02 22.50 2.67
C ASP A 78 13.52 23.69 1.81
N MET A 79 12.42 23.54 1.05
CA MET A 79 11.80 24.65 0.30
C MET A 79 11.21 25.71 1.24
N PRO A 80 11.30 26.98 0.86
CA PRO A 80 10.70 28.07 1.63
C PRO A 80 9.17 27.96 1.67
N VAL A 81 8.61 28.30 2.83
CA VAL A 81 7.16 28.32 3.08
C VAL A 81 6.84 29.42 4.10
N HIS A 82 5.66 30.01 4.02
CA HIS A 82 5.22 30.97 5.02
C HIS A 82 4.88 30.26 6.34
N SER A 83 5.18 30.91 7.48
CA SER A 83 4.99 30.32 8.81
C SER A 83 3.56 29.85 9.07
N SER A 84 2.55 30.62 8.69
CA SER A 84 1.13 30.25 8.87
C SER A 84 0.76 29.01 8.05
N MET A 85 1.29 28.84 6.82
CA MET A 85 1.04 27.66 6.00
C MET A 85 1.75 26.43 6.57
N LEU A 86 2.94 26.64 7.15
CA LEU A 86 3.67 25.56 7.83
C LEU A 86 2.93 25.08 9.06
N GLU A 87 2.39 25.98 9.87
CA GLU A 87 1.62 25.64 11.07
C GLU A 87 0.40 24.77 10.75
N VAL A 88 -0.38 25.13 9.72
CA VAL A 88 -1.51 24.31 9.24
C VAL A 88 -1.03 22.95 8.72
N SER A 89 0.06 22.93 7.96
CA SER A 89 0.63 21.70 7.43
C SER A 89 1.11 20.74 8.52
N GLU A 90 1.70 21.26 9.59
CA GLU A 90 2.11 20.45 10.75
C GLU A 90 0.91 19.95 11.55
N LEU A 91 -0.17 20.76 11.69
CA LEU A 91 -1.42 20.31 12.30
C LEU A 91 -2.04 19.14 11.52
N ILE A 92 -2.10 19.24 10.20
CA ILE A 92 -2.57 18.15 9.33
C ILE A 92 -1.68 16.91 9.51
N TYR A 93 -0.36 17.07 9.55
CA TYR A 93 0.55 15.96 9.77
C TYR A 93 0.33 15.25 11.11
N GLU A 94 0.15 15.97 12.20
CA GLU A 94 -0.13 15.37 13.52
C GLU A 94 -1.46 14.61 13.51
N THR A 95 -2.46 15.09 12.81
CA THR A 95 -3.75 14.41 12.63
C THR A 95 -3.59 13.15 11.81
N CYS A 96 -2.84 13.19 10.68
CA CYS A 96 -2.51 12.03 9.87
C CYS A 96 -1.72 10.98 10.65
N LYS A 97 -0.80 11.40 11.51
CA LYS A 97 -0.02 10.51 12.37
C LYS A 97 -0.92 9.77 13.38
N THR A 98 -1.86 10.48 13.99
CA THR A 98 -2.85 9.88 14.89
C THR A 98 -3.74 8.89 14.15
N TYR A 99 -4.18 9.24 12.94
CA TYR A 99 -4.92 8.36 12.05
C TYR A 99 -4.12 7.09 11.75
N LEU A 100 -2.87 7.19 11.30
CA LEU A 100 -2.01 6.03 11.03
C LEU A 100 -1.85 5.13 12.25
N GLN A 101 -1.61 5.70 13.43
CA GLN A 101 -1.48 4.93 14.66
C GLN A 101 -2.76 4.13 14.98
N THR A 102 -3.92 4.73 14.74
CA THR A 102 -5.22 4.07 14.95
C THR A 102 -5.42 2.97 13.91
N GLN A 103 -5.12 3.24 12.63
CA GLN A 103 -5.19 2.25 11.57
C GLN A 103 -4.18 1.11 11.77
N GLY A 104 -2.98 1.41 12.26
CA GLY A 104 -1.99 0.39 12.59
C GLY A 104 -2.50 -0.62 13.62
N LYS A 105 -3.20 -0.18 14.66
CA LYS A 105 -3.84 -1.06 15.64
C LYS A 105 -4.93 -1.93 14.99
N PHE A 106 -5.73 -1.35 14.11
CA PHE A 106 -6.77 -2.08 13.37
C PHE A 106 -6.16 -3.11 12.40
N ILE A 107 -5.11 -2.75 11.67
CA ILE A 107 -4.38 -3.67 10.79
C ILE A 107 -3.82 -4.85 11.59
N MET A 108 -3.24 -4.61 12.76
CA MET A 108 -2.72 -5.66 13.63
C MET A 108 -3.82 -6.58 14.16
N LEU A 109 -5.01 -6.06 14.48
CA LEU A 109 -6.16 -6.86 14.86
C LEU A 109 -6.62 -7.77 13.69
N LEU A 110 -6.75 -7.20 12.50
CA LEU A 110 -7.06 -7.95 11.27
C LEU A 110 -5.99 -8.99 10.95
N TRP A 111 -4.73 -8.63 11.13
CA TRP A 111 -3.61 -9.54 10.90
C TRP A 111 -3.68 -10.76 11.83
N VAL A 112 -4.01 -10.60 13.11
CA VAL A 112 -4.18 -11.74 14.04
C VAL A 112 -5.25 -12.70 13.53
N PHE A 113 -6.36 -12.18 13.01
CA PHE A 113 -7.42 -12.99 12.41
C PHE A 113 -6.93 -13.73 11.15
N ILE A 114 -6.25 -13.03 10.24
CA ILE A 114 -5.71 -13.63 9.01
C ILE A 114 -4.58 -14.61 9.33
N ALA A 115 -3.70 -14.31 10.29
CA ALA A 115 -2.66 -15.21 10.75
C ALA A 115 -3.24 -16.53 11.29
N SER A 116 -4.35 -16.46 12.00
CA SER A 116 -5.06 -17.67 12.47
C SER A 116 -5.54 -18.51 11.29
N ILE A 117 -6.09 -17.89 10.26
CA ILE A 117 -6.50 -18.58 9.02
C ILE A 117 -5.27 -19.16 8.30
N MET A 118 -4.16 -18.41 8.21
CA MET A 118 -2.93 -18.91 7.59
C MET A 118 -2.39 -20.16 8.33
N VAL A 119 -2.40 -20.16 9.66
CA VAL A 119 -1.99 -21.32 10.45
C VAL A 119 -2.86 -22.55 10.15
N VAL A 120 -4.17 -22.37 10.13
CA VAL A 120 -5.11 -23.47 9.82
C VAL A 120 -4.92 -23.94 8.38
N TYR A 121 -4.85 -23.02 7.44
CA TYR A 121 -4.75 -23.36 6.02
C TYR A 121 -3.41 -24.04 5.69
N PHE A 122 -2.30 -23.41 6.01
CA PHE A 122 -0.98 -23.95 5.65
C PHE A 122 -0.55 -25.09 6.58
N GLY A 123 -0.81 -25.00 7.87
CA GLY A 123 -0.39 -26.02 8.83
C GLY A 123 -1.28 -27.26 8.78
N TRP A 124 -2.61 -27.10 8.80
CA TRP A 124 -3.52 -28.24 8.87
C TRP A 124 -3.99 -28.73 7.50
N LEU A 125 -4.48 -27.86 6.61
CA LEU A 125 -5.00 -28.29 5.31
C LEU A 125 -3.89 -28.64 4.31
N ARG A 126 -2.80 -27.87 4.28
CA ARG A 126 -1.69 -28.07 3.36
C ARG A 126 -0.54 -28.92 3.95
N HIS A 127 -0.63 -29.28 5.24
CA HIS A 127 0.38 -30.08 5.94
C HIS A 127 1.81 -29.54 5.84
N PHE A 128 1.97 -28.21 5.82
CA PHE A 128 3.28 -27.61 5.83
C PHE A 128 3.96 -27.81 7.19
N SER A 129 5.27 -27.97 7.20
CA SER A 129 6.07 -27.99 8.42
C SER A 129 5.95 -26.68 9.21
N ILE A 130 6.12 -26.76 10.52
CA ILE A 130 5.94 -25.61 11.42
C ILE A 130 6.86 -24.45 11.04
N ASP A 131 8.10 -24.74 10.63
CA ASP A 131 9.07 -23.76 10.17
C ASP A 131 8.59 -22.97 8.96
N ARG A 132 7.96 -23.62 7.95
CA ARG A 132 7.36 -22.95 6.79
C ARG A 132 6.19 -22.05 7.20
N VAL A 133 5.33 -22.51 8.08
CA VAL A 133 4.21 -21.72 8.58
C VAL A 133 4.70 -20.49 9.36
N LEU A 134 5.71 -20.64 10.20
CA LEU A 134 6.32 -19.53 10.92
C LEU A 134 6.95 -18.51 9.97
N LEU A 135 7.60 -18.95 8.90
CA LEU A 135 8.14 -18.05 7.87
C LEU A 135 7.04 -17.27 7.16
N ILE A 136 5.93 -17.91 6.78
CA ILE A 136 4.78 -17.23 6.18
C ILE A 136 4.27 -16.11 7.10
N ILE A 137 4.09 -16.42 8.39
CA ILE A 137 3.64 -15.45 9.39
C ILE A 137 4.65 -14.32 9.58
N PHE A 138 5.94 -14.64 9.68
CA PHE A 138 6.98 -13.64 9.83
C PHE A 138 7.04 -12.69 8.62
N PHE A 139 7.06 -13.23 7.40
CA PHE A 139 7.11 -12.42 6.19
C PHE A 139 5.82 -11.64 5.95
N SER A 140 4.67 -12.09 6.47
CA SER A 140 3.46 -11.28 6.44
C SER A 140 3.56 -10.02 7.32
N LEU A 141 4.25 -10.11 8.45
CA LEU A 141 4.57 -8.91 9.25
C LEU A 141 5.56 -7.99 8.53
N VAL A 142 6.55 -8.56 7.84
CA VAL A 142 7.49 -7.77 7.02
C VAL A 142 6.74 -7.02 5.91
N GLY A 143 5.79 -7.68 5.24
CA GLY A 143 4.94 -7.05 4.22
C GLY A 143 4.11 -5.89 4.77
N ILE A 144 3.43 -6.09 5.91
CA ILE A 144 2.69 -5.01 6.58
C ILE A 144 3.63 -3.84 6.94
N ALA A 145 4.80 -4.15 7.50
CA ALA A 145 5.76 -3.12 7.89
C ALA A 145 6.28 -2.31 6.70
N GLY A 146 6.49 -2.95 5.54
CA GLY A 146 6.86 -2.30 4.28
C GLY A 146 5.80 -1.30 3.84
N SER A 147 4.54 -1.76 3.64
CA SER A 147 3.41 -0.91 3.23
C SER A 147 3.18 0.24 4.22
N TYR A 148 3.18 -0.07 5.51
CA TYR A 148 2.94 0.92 6.56
C TYR A 148 4.05 1.97 6.64
N GLY A 149 5.30 1.55 6.50
CA GLY A 149 6.46 2.45 6.49
C GLY A 149 6.44 3.41 5.30
N VAL A 150 6.09 2.92 4.11
CA VAL A 150 5.95 3.74 2.90
C VAL A 150 4.77 4.71 3.04
N ALA A 151 3.64 4.27 3.60
CA ALA A 151 2.50 5.17 3.87
C ALA A 151 2.87 6.29 4.85
N TRP A 152 3.59 5.98 5.92
CA TRP A 152 4.09 6.98 6.85
C TRP A 152 4.99 8.03 6.17
N PHE A 153 5.93 7.57 5.37
CA PHE A 153 6.80 8.44 4.56
C PHE A 153 5.98 9.29 3.58
N GLY A 154 5.01 8.67 2.89
CA GLY A 154 4.14 9.33 1.91
C GLY A 154 3.35 10.48 2.53
N ILE A 155 2.70 10.23 3.66
CA ILE A 155 1.97 11.27 4.41
C ILE A 155 2.89 12.44 4.76
N ARG A 156 4.10 12.17 5.25
CA ARG A 156 5.03 13.24 5.62
C ARG A 156 5.46 14.09 4.43
N ILE A 157 5.77 13.48 3.31
CA ILE A 157 6.18 14.22 2.12
C ILE A 157 5.01 14.99 1.48
N ASN A 158 3.79 14.42 1.52
CA ASN A 158 2.59 15.07 1.02
C ASN A 158 2.27 16.34 1.82
N THR A 159 2.33 16.27 3.15
CA THR A 159 2.10 17.46 4.01
C THR A 159 3.14 18.56 3.75
N PHE A 160 4.39 18.20 3.47
CA PHE A 160 5.37 19.18 3.00
C PHE A 160 4.98 19.77 1.64
N ALA A 161 4.62 18.92 0.68
CA ALA A 161 4.28 19.36 -0.67
C ALA A 161 3.07 20.30 -0.66
N ASN A 162 2.04 20.03 0.14
CA ASN A 162 0.83 20.84 0.21
C ASN A 162 1.14 22.30 0.55
N SER A 163 1.84 22.55 1.66
CA SER A 163 2.16 23.91 2.10
C SER A 163 3.09 24.65 1.12
N ARG A 164 4.04 23.92 0.50
CA ARG A 164 4.98 24.53 -0.48
C ARG A 164 4.29 24.79 -1.80
N THR A 165 3.37 23.95 -2.21
CA THR A 165 2.56 24.17 -3.42
C THR A 165 1.66 25.40 -3.25
N ALA A 166 0.97 25.51 -2.11
CA ALA A 166 0.13 26.66 -1.79
C ALA A 166 0.96 27.95 -1.78
N PHE A 167 2.14 27.94 -1.15
CA PHE A 167 3.02 29.10 -1.13
C PHE A 167 3.59 29.45 -2.52
N ALA A 168 3.90 28.45 -3.34
CA ALA A 168 4.36 28.65 -4.71
C ALA A 168 3.28 29.24 -5.61
N ALA A 169 2.01 28.89 -5.39
CA ALA A 169 0.86 29.37 -6.15
C ALA A 169 0.70 30.91 -6.02
N LEU A 170 1.07 31.49 -4.89
CA LEU A 170 1.03 32.94 -4.68
C LEU A 170 1.89 33.74 -5.66
N LYS A 171 2.90 33.09 -6.29
CA LYS A 171 3.76 33.71 -7.28
C LYS A 171 3.13 33.80 -8.68
N GLY A 172 1.93 33.22 -8.86
CA GLY A 172 1.21 33.20 -10.15
C GLY A 172 1.91 32.42 -11.27
N LYS A 173 2.91 31.58 -10.96
CA LYS A 173 3.63 30.78 -11.93
C LYS A 173 3.15 29.34 -11.90
N PRO A 174 2.64 28.77 -13.02
CA PRO A 174 2.06 27.42 -13.04
C PRO A 174 3.09 26.31 -12.81
N PHE A 175 4.32 26.46 -13.30
CA PHE A 175 5.32 25.38 -13.24
C PHE A 175 5.70 24.95 -11.83
N PRO A 176 6.04 25.85 -10.88
CA PRO A 176 6.35 25.43 -9.51
C PRO A 176 5.18 24.71 -8.82
N THR A 177 3.94 25.16 -9.07
CA THR A 177 2.73 24.59 -8.50
C THR A 177 2.50 23.14 -8.98
N TYR A 178 2.89 22.84 -10.23
CA TYR A 178 2.85 21.50 -10.78
C TYR A 178 4.04 20.63 -10.34
N ALA A 179 5.25 21.21 -10.33
CA ALA A 179 6.48 20.46 -10.11
C ALA A 179 6.62 19.94 -8.66
N ILE A 180 6.06 20.65 -7.66
CA ILE A 180 6.16 20.27 -6.25
C ILE A 180 5.40 18.98 -5.96
N PRO A 181 4.09 18.84 -6.29
CA PRO A 181 3.35 17.59 -6.10
C PRO A 181 3.96 16.44 -6.91
N LEU A 182 4.42 16.70 -8.13
CA LEU A 182 5.06 15.69 -8.97
C LEU A 182 6.32 15.11 -8.31
N LYS A 183 7.17 15.97 -7.70
CA LYS A 183 8.34 15.52 -6.95
C LYS A 183 7.97 14.68 -5.73
N ALA A 184 6.88 15.04 -5.03
CA ALA A 184 6.38 14.22 -3.92
C ALA A 184 5.96 12.84 -4.40
N GLY A 185 5.14 12.76 -5.45
CA GLY A 185 4.69 11.48 -6.02
C GLY A 185 5.84 10.61 -6.53
N ILE A 186 6.81 11.18 -7.24
CA ILE A 186 8.01 10.45 -7.69
C ILE A 186 8.82 9.94 -6.49
N SER A 187 8.97 10.74 -5.44
CA SER A 187 9.69 10.34 -4.23
C SER A 187 9.02 9.12 -3.55
N ILE A 188 7.69 9.16 -3.39
CA ILE A 188 6.92 8.06 -2.78
C ILE A 188 7.00 6.81 -3.66
N GLY A 189 6.74 6.95 -4.96
CA GLY A 189 6.73 5.82 -5.89
C GLY A 189 8.09 5.13 -6.01
N THR A 190 9.18 5.89 -6.09
CA THR A 190 10.53 5.31 -6.14
C THR A 190 10.91 4.63 -4.83
N LEU A 191 10.52 5.19 -3.69
CA LEU A 191 10.78 4.56 -2.39
C LEU A 191 9.98 3.26 -2.25
N LEU A 192 8.68 3.27 -2.61
CA LEU A 192 7.82 2.08 -2.57
C LEU A 192 8.45 0.93 -3.37
N ILE A 193 8.71 1.16 -4.65
CA ILE A 193 9.30 0.15 -5.54
C ILE A 193 10.65 -0.34 -4.99
N SER A 194 11.47 0.58 -4.46
CA SER A 194 12.78 0.21 -3.91
C SER A 194 12.66 -0.69 -2.68
N VAL A 195 11.74 -0.40 -1.77
CA VAL A 195 11.52 -1.20 -0.56
C VAL A 195 11.00 -2.59 -0.92
N GLU A 196 9.99 -2.67 -1.79
CA GLU A 196 9.41 -3.94 -2.23
C GLU A 196 10.46 -4.81 -2.93
N LEU A 197 11.19 -4.26 -3.90
CA LEU A 197 12.22 -5.00 -4.63
C LEU A 197 13.38 -5.43 -3.74
N VAL A 198 13.82 -4.62 -2.77
CA VAL A 198 14.86 -5.04 -1.82
C VAL A 198 14.42 -6.24 -1.00
N ILE A 199 13.18 -6.26 -0.52
CA ILE A 199 12.65 -7.39 0.25
C ILE A 199 12.56 -8.64 -0.63
N MET A 200 12.03 -8.50 -1.84
CA MET A 200 11.95 -9.61 -2.79
C MET A 200 13.34 -10.16 -3.17
N LEU A 201 14.30 -9.28 -3.45
CA LEU A 201 15.68 -9.67 -3.74
C LEU A 201 16.36 -10.33 -2.54
N ALA A 202 16.08 -9.84 -1.32
CA ALA A 202 16.60 -10.46 -0.11
C ALA A 202 16.05 -11.89 0.07
N ILE A 203 14.77 -12.12 -0.21
CA ILE A 203 14.20 -13.47 -0.20
C ILE A 203 14.91 -14.36 -1.25
N LEU A 204 15.05 -13.87 -2.48
CA LEU A 204 15.67 -14.64 -3.58
C LEU A 204 17.13 -15.00 -3.34
N LEU A 205 17.89 -14.11 -2.69
CA LEU A 205 19.35 -14.25 -2.53
C LEU A 205 19.76 -14.98 -1.26
N PHE A 206 19.00 -14.81 -0.18
CA PHE A 206 19.44 -15.23 1.15
C PHE A 206 18.57 -16.31 1.80
N VAL A 207 17.35 -16.55 1.26
CA VAL A 207 16.50 -17.62 1.76
C VAL A 207 16.75 -18.90 0.92
N PRO A 208 16.87 -20.08 1.56
CA PRO A 208 16.98 -21.33 0.82
C PRO A 208 15.81 -21.53 -0.14
N GLY A 209 16.08 -22.02 -1.37
CA GLY A 209 15.10 -22.05 -2.46
C GLY A 209 13.78 -22.76 -2.14
N GLU A 210 13.81 -23.76 -1.24
CA GLU A 210 12.61 -24.49 -0.79
C GLU A 210 11.69 -23.68 0.13
N TYR A 211 12.20 -22.60 0.76
CA TYR A 211 11.44 -21.69 1.63
C TYR A 211 11.01 -20.40 0.93
N ALA A 212 11.53 -20.13 -0.27
CA ALA A 212 11.25 -18.87 -0.97
C ALA A 212 9.76 -18.71 -1.30
N GLY A 213 9.08 -19.76 -1.75
CA GLY A 213 7.63 -19.72 -2.00
C GLY A 213 6.82 -19.31 -0.77
N PRO A 214 6.96 -20.00 0.38
CA PRO A 214 6.35 -19.59 1.63
C PRO A 214 6.63 -18.13 2.03
N CYS A 215 7.88 -17.67 1.89
CA CYS A 215 8.25 -16.28 2.19
C CYS A 215 7.53 -15.27 1.30
N PHE A 216 7.46 -15.53 -0.02
CA PHE A 216 6.73 -14.67 -0.96
C PHE A 216 5.24 -14.59 -0.65
N ILE A 217 4.60 -15.73 -0.33
CA ILE A 217 3.19 -15.74 0.03
C ILE A 217 2.95 -14.92 1.30
N GLY A 218 3.76 -15.16 2.33
CA GLY A 218 3.66 -14.39 3.57
C GLY A 218 3.79 -12.89 3.30
N PHE A 219 4.83 -12.50 2.58
CA PHE A 219 5.09 -11.10 2.21
C PHE A 219 3.92 -10.49 1.44
N ALA A 220 3.42 -11.15 0.38
CA ALA A 220 2.33 -10.66 -0.44
C ALA A 220 1.00 -10.51 0.34
N ILE A 221 0.68 -11.47 1.23
CA ILE A 221 -0.52 -11.38 2.09
C ILE A 221 -0.40 -10.17 3.02
N GLY A 222 0.76 -10.00 3.66
CA GLY A 222 0.98 -8.90 4.59
C GLY A 222 0.94 -7.54 3.92
N GLU A 223 1.65 -7.39 2.80
CA GLU A 223 1.67 -6.18 1.99
C GLU A 223 0.27 -5.80 1.51
N SER A 224 -0.46 -6.76 0.93
CA SER A 224 -1.83 -6.55 0.45
C SER A 224 -2.78 -6.17 1.57
N LEU A 225 -2.65 -6.79 2.76
CA LEU A 225 -3.46 -6.43 3.93
C LEU A 225 -3.18 -4.99 4.39
N GLY A 226 -1.90 -4.63 4.51
CA GLY A 226 -1.49 -3.28 4.89
C GLY A 226 -1.97 -2.23 3.91
N ALA A 227 -1.70 -2.43 2.62
CA ALA A 227 -2.09 -1.53 1.55
C ALA A 227 -3.61 -1.40 1.42
N ALA A 228 -4.36 -2.52 1.44
CA ALA A 228 -5.81 -2.51 1.31
C ALA A 228 -6.48 -1.77 2.48
N ALA A 229 -6.06 -2.05 3.72
CA ALA A 229 -6.63 -1.40 4.90
C ALA A 229 -6.36 0.11 4.91
N LEU A 230 -5.14 0.55 4.56
CA LEU A 230 -4.79 1.97 4.48
C LEU A 230 -5.56 2.67 3.34
N ARG A 231 -5.64 2.05 2.16
CA ARG A 231 -6.31 2.61 0.99
C ARG A 231 -7.82 2.73 1.17
N ILE A 232 -8.48 1.70 1.71
CA ILE A 232 -9.93 1.74 1.96
C ILE A 232 -10.25 2.78 3.01
N ALA A 233 -9.50 2.78 4.10
CA ALA A 233 -9.71 3.74 5.17
C ALA A 233 -9.48 5.18 4.69
N GLY A 234 -8.37 5.47 3.99
CA GLY A 234 -8.08 6.78 3.42
C GLY A 234 -9.18 7.25 2.45
N GLY A 235 -9.50 6.44 1.44
CA GLY A 235 -10.47 6.81 0.41
C GLY A 235 -11.91 6.96 0.90
N ILE A 236 -12.39 6.06 1.77
CA ILE A 236 -13.74 6.13 2.33
C ILE A 236 -13.84 7.25 3.35
N PHE A 237 -12.85 7.40 4.23
CA PHE A 237 -12.85 8.46 5.25
C PHE A 237 -12.87 9.84 4.64
N THR A 238 -12.11 10.09 3.57
CA THR A 238 -12.14 11.36 2.83
C THR A 238 -13.56 11.71 2.40
N LYS A 239 -14.28 10.77 1.80
CA LYS A 239 -15.65 11.04 1.34
C LYS A 239 -16.65 11.24 2.48
N ILE A 240 -16.50 10.53 3.58
CA ILE A 240 -17.36 10.73 4.76
C ILE A 240 -17.07 12.07 5.43
N ALA A 241 -15.80 12.47 5.50
CA ALA A 241 -15.37 13.74 6.07
C ALA A 241 -15.84 14.93 5.23
N ASP A 242 -15.76 14.84 3.91
CA ASP A 242 -16.25 15.81 2.94
C ASP A 242 -17.76 16.05 3.14
N ILE A 243 -18.57 15.00 3.15
CA ILE A 243 -20.01 15.09 3.44
C ILE A 243 -20.27 15.68 4.83
N GLY A 244 -19.51 15.29 5.84
CA GLY A 244 -19.62 15.82 7.20
C GLY A 244 -19.30 17.31 7.27
N SER A 245 -18.29 17.77 6.54
CA SER A 245 -17.91 19.17 6.39
C SER A 245 -19.02 19.99 5.75
N ASP A 246 -19.63 19.47 4.68
CA ASP A 246 -20.77 20.11 4.02
C ASP A 246 -22.00 20.21 4.92
N LEU A 247 -22.30 19.20 5.71
CA LEU A 247 -23.39 19.24 6.68
C LEU A 247 -23.17 20.29 7.77
N MET A 248 -21.94 20.46 8.25
CA MET A 248 -21.59 21.51 9.21
C MET A 248 -21.85 22.91 8.64
N LYS A 249 -21.56 23.14 7.37
CA LYS A 249 -21.85 24.36 6.64
C LYS A 249 -23.36 24.67 6.67
N ILE A 250 -24.21 23.70 6.45
CA ILE A 250 -25.66 23.85 6.39
C ILE A 250 -26.27 24.07 7.81
N VAL A 251 -25.84 23.23 8.77
CA VAL A 251 -26.43 23.18 10.11
C VAL A 251 -25.95 24.32 11.00
N PHE A 252 -24.69 24.74 10.91
CA PHE A 252 -24.06 25.72 11.78
C PHE A 252 -23.70 27.03 11.07
N ASP A 253 -24.06 27.19 9.79
CA ASP A 253 -23.77 28.38 8.98
C ASP A 253 -22.25 28.74 9.00
N VAL A 254 -21.41 27.71 9.01
CA VAL A 254 -19.96 27.84 9.00
C VAL A 254 -19.47 27.69 7.55
N LYS A 255 -18.54 28.53 7.11
CA LYS A 255 -17.95 28.40 5.76
C LYS A 255 -17.29 27.05 5.59
N GLU A 256 -17.36 26.52 4.36
CA GLU A 256 -16.78 25.22 3.99
C GLU A 256 -15.29 25.11 4.41
N ASP A 257 -14.51 26.14 4.12
CA ASP A 257 -13.06 26.19 4.42
C ASP A 257 -12.73 26.80 5.80
N ASP A 258 -13.71 26.92 6.71
CA ASP A 258 -13.45 27.51 8.03
C ASP A 258 -12.65 26.54 8.90
N ALA A 259 -11.51 27.02 9.43
CA ALA A 259 -10.64 26.24 10.30
C ALA A 259 -11.31 25.72 11.59
N ARG A 260 -12.46 26.27 11.95
CA ARG A 260 -13.30 25.79 13.08
C ARG A 260 -14.16 24.58 12.71
N ASN A 261 -14.27 24.26 11.42
CA ASN A 261 -14.98 23.09 10.96
C ASN A 261 -14.06 21.86 11.06
N PRO A 262 -14.29 20.93 12.02
CA PRO A 262 -13.44 19.76 12.18
C PRO A 262 -13.51 18.79 10.99
N GLY A 263 -14.57 18.88 10.17
CA GLY A 263 -14.70 18.13 8.93
C GLY A 263 -13.61 18.48 7.92
N VAL A 264 -13.22 19.75 7.82
CA VAL A 264 -12.12 20.20 6.94
C VAL A 264 -10.79 19.56 7.33
N ILE A 265 -10.48 19.48 8.62
CA ILE A 265 -9.24 18.83 9.08
C ILE A 265 -9.28 17.32 8.80
N ALA A 266 -10.44 16.70 9.01
CA ALA A 266 -10.62 15.28 8.73
C ALA A 266 -10.50 14.96 7.23
N ASP A 267 -11.08 15.80 6.37
CA ASP A 267 -10.98 15.69 4.92
C ASP A 267 -9.54 15.84 4.44
N CYS A 268 -8.84 16.90 4.84
CA CYS A 268 -7.42 17.09 4.55
C CYS A 268 -6.54 15.92 5.07
N THR A 269 -6.93 15.31 6.20
CA THR A 269 -6.24 14.13 6.74
C THR A 269 -6.45 12.92 5.84
N GLY A 270 -7.68 12.69 5.38
CA GLY A 270 -8.03 11.63 4.45
C GLY A 270 -7.30 11.76 3.12
N ASP A 271 -7.28 12.94 2.53
CA ASP A 271 -6.57 13.24 1.26
C ASP A 271 -5.06 12.98 1.32
N ASN A 272 -4.44 13.14 2.49
CA ASN A 272 -3.02 12.86 2.67
C ASN A 272 -2.72 11.39 3.03
N ALA A 273 -3.70 10.65 3.52
CA ALA A 273 -3.55 9.28 3.98
C ALA A 273 -4.04 8.23 2.96
N GLY A 274 -4.95 8.60 2.07
CA GLY A 274 -5.49 7.77 0.99
C GLY A 274 -4.73 7.91 -0.29
#